data_c1cae37ce5f1548d16d70e6634a23b99
#
_entry.id   c1cae37ce5f1548d16d70e6634a23b99
#
_cell.length_a   1.000
_cell.length_b   1.000
_cell.length_c   1.000
_cell.angle_alpha   90.00
_cell.angle_beta   90.00
_cell.angle_gamma   90.00
#
_symmetry.space_group_name_H-M   'P 1'
#
loop_
_entity.id
_entity.type
_entity.pdbx_description
1 polymer ?
#
loop_
_entity_poly.entity_id
_entity_poly.type
_entity_poly.pdbx_seq_one_letter_code
_entity_poly.pdbx_strand_id
1 'polypeptide(L)'
;MLFRAFAALSALIFCLLALLFLPDIGAQAARDALALCAQTVIPSLFPFFVLSSLLVSCGAADALSHLLSPLMRPLFGLSGTGAAALGLGLCGGYPVGARTAAALVESGALSREEGERLLAFCNNAGPGFLLGICGGAVFSSPRAGAALYLIHTASALFTGMLLTRRLPSLRAEPLQAAKQHRDVSLAAAFPAAVQGALAGILNVCAFVVVFQVFTRLLLCALSASFCASLPCALLIGFFELTSGVMALPNTPA
;
A
#
# COMPACT_ATOMS: atom_id res chain seq x y z
N MET A 1 -22.66 -15.74 10.34
CA MET A 1 -22.57 -15.30 8.93
C MET A 1 -23.68 -14.32 8.55
N LEU A 2 -24.96 -14.62 8.82
CA LEU A 2 -26.10 -13.74 8.47
C LEU A 2 -25.98 -12.30 9.02
N PHE A 3 -25.60 -12.13 10.28
CA PHE A 3 -25.48 -10.79 10.90
C PHE A 3 -24.43 -9.91 10.19
N ARG A 4 -23.28 -10.49 9.81
CA ARG A 4 -22.24 -9.77 9.05
C ARG A 4 -22.71 -9.36 7.65
N ALA A 5 -23.42 -10.25 6.96
CA ALA A 5 -23.99 -9.96 5.65
C ALA A 5 -25.08 -8.87 5.73
N PHE A 6 -25.94 -8.93 6.75
CA PHE A 6 -26.97 -7.92 6.98
C PHE A 6 -26.38 -6.55 7.31
N ALA A 7 -25.36 -6.49 8.18
CA ALA A 7 -24.66 -5.24 8.51
C ALA A 7 -23.96 -4.62 7.28
N ALA A 8 -23.29 -5.44 6.47
CA ALA A 8 -22.65 -4.97 5.24
C ALA A 8 -23.68 -4.44 4.22
N LEU A 9 -24.79 -5.16 4.03
CA LEU A 9 -25.87 -4.73 3.14
C LEU A 9 -26.50 -3.42 3.60
N SER A 10 -26.77 -3.29 4.91
CA SER A 10 -27.34 -2.06 5.49
C SER A 10 -26.41 -0.87 5.29
N ALA A 11 -25.08 -1.05 5.48
CA ALA A 11 -24.09 -0.01 5.24
C ALA A 11 -24.05 0.42 3.77
N LEU A 12 -24.09 -0.54 2.83
CA LEU A 12 -24.13 -0.24 1.40
C LEU A 12 -25.41 0.50 0.99
N ILE A 13 -26.56 0.07 1.49
CA ILE A 13 -27.85 0.76 1.25
C ILE A 13 -27.80 2.17 1.83
N PHE A 14 -27.28 2.35 3.04
CA PHE A 14 -27.11 3.67 3.63
C PHE A 14 -26.23 4.59 2.75
N CYS A 15 -25.08 4.09 2.30
CA CYS A 15 -24.19 4.86 1.41
C CYS A 15 -24.89 5.22 0.09
N LEU A 16 -25.62 4.29 -0.51
CA LEU A 16 -26.37 4.55 -1.73
C LEU A 16 -27.45 5.61 -1.54
N LEU A 17 -28.23 5.52 -0.47
CA LEU A 17 -29.25 6.51 -0.13
C LEU A 17 -28.62 7.88 0.17
N ALA A 18 -27.51 7.91 0.90
CA ALA A 18 -26.79 9.15 1.17
C ALA A 18 -26.32 9.84 -0.14
N LEU A 19 -25.82 9.10 -1.12
CA LEU A 19 -25.47 9.63 -2.44
C LEU A 19 -26.69 10.17 -3.19
N LEU A 20 -27.85 9.53 -3.06
CA LEU A 20 -29.09 9.97 -3.73
C LEU A 20 -29.67 11.23 -3.08
N PHE A 21 -29.62 11.33 -1.76
CA PHE A 21 -30.18 12.47 -1.02
C PHE A 21 -29.22 13.65 -0.86
N LEU A 22 -27.91 13.41 -0.97
CA LEU A 22 -26.85 14.40 -0.80
C LEU A 22 -25.90 14.41 -2.02
N PRO A 23 -26.42 14.55 -3.26
CA PRO A 23 -25.63 14.41 -4.49
C PRO A 23 -24.52 15.47 -4.58
N ASP A 24 -24.78 16.69 -4.10
CA ASP A 24 -23.81 17.78 -4.16
C ASP A 24 -22.60 17.52 -3.26
N ILE A 25 -22.82 16.97 -2.06
CA ILE A 25 -21.74 16.59 -1.13
C ILE A 25 -20.90 15.47 -1.73
N GLY A 26 -21.55 14.43 -2.27
CA GLY A 26 -20.86 13.33 -2.93
C GLY A 26 -20.06 13.78 -4.16
N ALA A 27 -20.66 14.60 -5.01
CA ALA A 27 -19.99 15.13 -6.20
C ALA A 27 -18.82 16.06 -5.85
N GLN A 28 -18.96 16.91 -4.83
CA GLN A 28 -17.87 17.75 -4.38
C GLN A 28 -16.72 16.93 -3.80
N ALA A 29 -17.02 15.95 -2.94
CA ALA A 29 -16.01 15.05 -2.38
C ALA A 29 -15.25 14.29 -3.48
N ALA A 30 -15.94 13.83 -4.51
CA ALA A 30 -15.32 13.17 -5.65
C ALA A 30 -14.41 14.12 -6.44
N ARG A 31 -14.82 15.38 -6.68
CA ARG A 31 -13.98 16.40 -7.33
C ARG A 31 -12.72 16.70 -6.51
N ASP A 32 -12.85 16.86 -5.19
CA ASP A 32 -11.73 17.11 -4.28
C ASP A 32 -10.75 15.92 -4.29
N ALA A 33 -11.27 14.70 -4.27
CA ALA A 33 -10.46 13.48 -4.34
C ALA A 33 -9.72 13.34 -5.67
N LEU A 34 -10.38 13.64 -6.80
CA LEU A 34 -9.75 13.62 -8.11
C LEU A 34 -8.67 14.69 -8.23
N ALA A 35 -8.90 15.89 -7.68
CA ALA A 35 -7.89 16.94 -7.62
C ALA A 35 -6.68 16.50 -6.79
N LEU A 36 -6.89 15.89 -5.61
CA LEU A 36 -5.84 15.31 -4.78
C LEU A 36 -5.04 14.24 -5.55
N CYS A 37 -5.73 13.35 -6.24
CA CYS A 37 -5.09 12.33 -7.06
C CYS A 37 -4.21 12.95 -8.16
N ALA A 38 -4.73 13.91 -8.90
CA ALA A 38 -4.03 14.54 -10.02
C ALA A 38 -2.84 15.39 -9.57
N GLN A 39 -2.99 16.15 -8.49
CA GLN A 39 -2.00 17.13 -8.06
C GLN A 39 -0.93 16.55 -7.10
N THR A 40 -1.27 15.50 -6.37
CA THR A 40 -0.38 14.97 -5.32
C THR A 40 -0.07 13.49 -5.51
N VAL A 41 -1.09 12.63 -5.58
CA VAL A 41 -0.90 11.18 -5.56
C VAL A 41 -0.18 10.69 -6.83
N ILE A 42 -0.71 11.05 -7.99
CA ILE A 42 -0.13 10.62 -9.28
C ILE A 42 1.31 11.12 -9.46
N PRO A 43 1.61 12.43 -9.32
CA PRO A 43 2.98 12.91 -9.48
C PRO A 43 3.98 12.28 -8.51
N SER A 44 3.55 12.00 -7.28
CA SER A 44 4.43 11.42 -6.26
C SER A 44 4.63 9.92 -6.41
N LEU A 45 3.60 9.14 -6.76
CA LEU A 45 3.67 7.68 -6.75
C LEU A 45 3.94 7.06 -8.13
N PHE A 46 3.41 7.63 -9.21
CA PHE A 46 3.51 7.03 -10.53
C PHE A 46 4.95 6.84 -11.01
N PRO A 47 5.87 7.83 -10.88
CA PRO A 47 7.27 7.62 -11.23
C PRO A 47 7.94 6.49 -10.43
N PHE A 48 7.62 6.38 -9.13
CA PHE A 48 8.12 5.29 -8.29
C PHE A 48 7.59 3.93 -8.72
N PHE A 49 6.31 3.84 -9.12
CA PHE A 49 5.73 2.59 -9.61
C PHE A 49 6.37 2.14 -10.93
N VAL A 50 6.63 3.08 -11.86
CA VAL A 50 7.33 2.77 -13.12
C VAL A 50 8.74 2.27 -12.82
N LEU A 51 9.51 3.02 -12.02
CA LEU A 51 10.89 2.65 -11.69
C LEU A 51 10.97 1.33 -10.94
N SER A 52 10.09 1.09 -9.97
CA SER A 52 10.02 -0.19 -9.24
C SER A 52 9.71 -1.35 -10.18
N SER A 53 8.77 -1.16 -11.11
CA SER A 53 8.41 -2.18 -12.10
C SER A 53 9.57 -2.49 -13.06
N LEU A 54 10.32 -1.47 -13.48
CA LEU A 54 11.54 -1.64 -14.28
C LEU A 54 12.63 -2.37 -13.50
N LEU A 55 12.88 -2.01 -12.24
CA LEU A 55 13.86 -2.70 -11.40
C LEU A 55 13.54 -4.19 -11.28
N VAL A 56 12.25 -4.54 -11.10
CA VAL A 56 11.82 -5.94 -11.10
C VAL A 56 12.16 -6.62 -12.42
N SER A 57 11.82 -5.98 -13.53
CA SER A 57 12.08 -6.53 -14.88
C SER A 57 13.58 -6.70 -15.19
N CYS A 58 14.44 -5.89 -14.56
CA CYS A 58 15.89 -5.96 -14.65
C CYS A 58 16.53 -6.96 -13.66
N GLY A 59 15.76 -7.80 -13.01
CA GLY A 59 16.29 -8.81 -12.08
C GLY A 59 16.58 -8.31 -10.66
N ALA A 60 16.11 -7.11 -10.28
CA ALA A 60 16.29 -6.61 -8.92
C ALA A 60 15.64 -7.52 -7.87
N ALA A 61 14.58 -8.25 -8.25
CA ALA A 61 13.95 -9.26 -7.40
C ALA A 61 14.95 -10.36 -7.00
N ASP A 62 15.74 -10.84 -7.94
CA ASP A 62 16.75 -11.88 -7.69
C ASP A 62 17.91 -11.32 -6.84
N ALA A 63 18.39 -10.12 -7.17
CA ALA A 63 19.44 -9.45 -6.40
C ALA A 63 19.00 -9.22 -4.95
N LEU A 64 17.78 -8.73 -4.74
CA LEU A 64 17.18 -8.55 -3.40
C LEU A 64 16.99 -9.88 -2.68
N SER A 65 16.55 -10.92 -3.38
CA SER A 65 16.44 -12.28 -2.82
C SER A 65 17.80 -12.78 -2.33
N HIS A 66 18.85 -12.67 -3.13
CA HIS A 66 20.19 -13.07 -2.73
C HIS A 66 20.71 -12.27 -1.52
N LEU A 67 20.52 -10.96 -1.53
CA LEU A 67 21.01 -10.06 -0.48
C LEU A 67 20.27 -10.28 0.85
N LEU A 68 18.94 -10.41 0.80
CA LEU A 68 18.11 -10.48 2.01
C LEU A 68 17.83 -11.93 2.45
N SER A 69 18.07 -12.94 1.60
CA SER A 69 17.84 -14.35 1.90
C SER A 69 18.46 -14.82 3.21
N PRO A 70 19.72 -14.48 3.56
CA PRO A 70 20.31 -14.92 4.82
C PRO A 70 19.61 -14.35 6.06
N LEU A 71 18.86 -13.25 5.91
CA LEU A 71 18.09 -12.62 6.98
C LEU A 71 16.67 -13.21 7.12
N MET A 72 16.11 -13.77 6.04
CA MET A 72 14.72 -14.25 6.03
C MET A 72 14.48 -15.39 7.02
N ARG A 73 15.37 -16.38 7.07
CA ARG A 73 15.24 -17.52 7.99
C ARG A 73 15.38 -17.14 9.45
N PRO A 74 16.47 -16.48 9.90
CA PRO A 74 16.67 -16.19 11.32
C PRO A 74 15.69 -15.15 11.86
N LEU A 75 15.26 -14.17 11.04
CA LEU A 75 14.38 -13.10 11.50
C LEU A 75 12.89 -13.46 11.37
N PHE A 76 12.51 -14.12 10.27
CA PHE A 76 11.11 -14.33 9.93
C PHE A 76 10.71 -15.81 9.82
N GLY A 77 11.64 -16.74 9.87
CA GLY A 77 11.36 -18.17 9.70
C GLY A 77 10.79 -18.53 8.32
N LEU A 78 11.06 -17.70 7.32
CA LEU A 78 10.59 -17.83 5.94
C LEU A 78 11.73 -18.22 5.00
N SER A 79 11.39 -18.75 3.82
CA SER A 79 12.37 -19.05 2.79
C SER A 79 12.98 -17.77 2.19
N GLY A 80 14.19 -17.87 1.66
CA GLY A 80 14.89 -16.74 1.02
C GLY A 80 14.13 -16.17 -0.18
N THR A 81 13.31 -16.97 -0.83
CA THR A 81 12.48 -16.56 -1.99
C THR A 81 11.53 -15.41 -1.62
N GLY A 82 11.01 -15.39 -0.38
CA GLY A 82 10.15 -14.31 0.10
C GLY A 82 10.84 -12.94 0.21
N ALA A 83 12.17 -12.91 0.20
CA ALA A 83 12.94 -11.67 0.28
C ALA A 83 12.65 -10.71 -0.87
N ALA A 84 12.32 -11.22 -2.06
CA ALA A 84 11.93 -10.41 -3.20
C ALA A 84 10.67 -9.58 -2.90
N ALA A 85 9.62 -10.21 -2.37
CA ALA A 85 8.38 -9.52 -2.07
C ALA A 85 8.56 -8.49 -0.94
N LEU A 86 9.37 -8.81 0.08
CA LEU A 86 9.70 -7.86 1.15
C LEU A 86 10.48 -6.66 0.62
N GLY A 87 11.57 -6.89 -0.10
CA GLY A 87 12.42 -5.83 -0.64
C GLY A 87 11.68 -4.93 -1.62
N LEU A 88 10.91 -5.53 -2.53
CA LEU A 88 10.09 -4.77 -3.48
C LEU A 88 8.92 -4.05 -2.81
N GLY A 89 8.35 -4.63 -1.77
CA GLY A 89 7.32 -3.97 -0.97
C GLY A 89 7.85 -2.75 -0.20
N LEU A 90 9.07 -2.81 0.29
CA LEU A 90 9.72 -1.67 0.92
C LEU A 90 10.10 -0.59 -0.11
N CYS A 91 10.69 -0.96 -1.23
CA CYS A 91 11.13 0.00 -2.25
C CYS A 91 9.99 0.55 -3.11
N GLY A 92 9.05 -0.30 -3.52
CA GLY A 92 7.96 0.06 -4.43
C GLY A 92 6.67 0.47 -3.72
N GLY A 93 6.53 0.09 -2.46
CA GLY A 93 5.30 0.32 -1.69
C GLY A 93 4.15 -0.62 -2.06
N TYR A 94 2.98 -0.35 -1.49
CA TYR A 94 1.76 -1.05 -1.87
C TYR A 94 1.29 -0.60 -3.26
N PRO A 95 0.76 -1.48 -4.12
CA PRO A 95 0.52 -2.91 -3.87
C PRO A 95 1.67 -3.83 -4.31
N VAL A 96 2.88 -3.34 -4.55
CA VAL A 96 3.98 -4.12 -5.18
C VAL A 96 4.37 -5.33 -4.32
N GLY A 97 4.52 -5.15 -3.01
CA GLY A 97 4.86 -6.24 -2.10
C GLY A 97 3.85 -7.38 -2.15
N ALA A 98 2.57 -7.06 -2.00
CA ALA A 98 1.49 -8.05 -2.04
C ALA A 98 1.37 -8.77 -3.39
N ARG A 99 1.47 -8.03 -4.50
CA ARG A 99 1.44 -8.61 -5.86
C ARG A 99 2.62 -9.55 -6.10
N THR A 100 3.81 -9.19 -5.62
CA THR A 100 4.99 -10.05 -5.74
C THR A 100 4.82 -11.32 -4.89
N ALA A 101 4.32 -11.20 -3.66
CA ALA A 101 4.03 -12.36 -2.82
C ALA A 101 3.00 -13.30 -3.47
N ALA A 102 1.91 -12.74 -4.03
CA ALA A 102 0.90 -13.52 -4.74
C ALA A 102 1.49 -14.24 -5.97
N ALA A 103 2.27 -13.55 -6.79
CA ALA A 103 2.91 -14.12 -7.97
C ALA A 103 3.88 -15.25 -7.61
N LEU A 104 4.63 -15.12 -6.50
CA LEU A 104 5.51 -16.18 -6.00
C LEU A 104 4.73 -17.41 -5.52
N VAL A 105 3.56 -17.23 -4.93
CA VAL A 105 2.67 -18.34 -4.55
C VAL A 105 2.04 -18.99 -5.79
N GLU A 106 1.55 -18.20 -6.73
CA GLU A 106 0.94 -18.70 -7.97
C GLU A 106 1.93 -19.50 -8.84
N SER A 107 3.19 -19.08 -8.87
CA SER A 107 4.27 -19.80 -9.56
C SER A 107 4.77 -21.05 -8.82
N GLY A 108 4.30 -21.32 -7.61
CA GLY A 108 4.80 -22.39 -6.77
C GLY A 108 6.17 -22.12 -6.14
N ALA A 109 6.70 -20.89 -6.28
CA ALA A 109 7.98 -20.50 -5.69
C ALA A 109 7.90 -20.23 -4.18
N LEU A 110 6.70 -19.96 -3.65
CA LEU A 110 6.39 -19.90 -2.22
C LEU A 110 5.19 -20.79 -1.92
N SER A 111 5.18 -21.43 -0.76
CA SER A 111 3.97 -22.05 -0.25
C SER A 111 2.91 -21.00 0.08
N ARG A 112 1.64 -21.37 0.02
CA ARG A 112 0.54 -20.46 0.39
C ARG A 112 0.70 -19.93 1.81
N GLU A 113 1.13 -20.78 2.73
CA GLU A 113 1.32 -20.41 4.14
C GLU A 113 2.47 -19.40 4.30
N GLU A 114 3.57 -19.56 3.57
CA GLU A 114 4.65 -18.55 3.55
C GLU A 114 4.16 -17.23 2.96
N GLY A 115 3.39 -17.26 1.87
CA GLY A 115 2.80 -16.09 1.26
C GLY A 115 1.87 -15.33 2.22
N GLU A 116 0.98 -16.03 2.93
CA GLU A 116 0.08 -15.44 3.91
C GLU A 116 0.86 -14.78 5.08
N ARG A 117 1.91 -15.42 5.58
CA ARG A 117 2.80 -14.83 6.61
C ARG A 117 3.53 -13.60 6.10
N LEU A 118 4.02 -13.66 4.86
CA LEU A 118 4.75 -12.56 4.24
C LEU A 118 3.87 -11.34 4.01
N LEU A 119 2.61 -11.53 3.61
CA LEU A 119 1.63 -10.46 3.42
C LEU A 119 1.40 -9.61 4.67
N ALA A 120 1.62 -10.16 5.87
CA ALA A 120 1.47 -9.42 7.12
C ALA A 120 2.46 -8.24 7.28
N PHE A 121 3.58 -8.24 6.54
CA PHE A 121 4.62 -7.22 6.69
C PHE A 121 5.35 -6.81 5.40
N CYS A 122 5.05 -7.41 4.25
CA CYS A 122 5.68 -7.04 2.97
C CYS A 122 4.94 -5.95 2.19
N ASN A 123 3.69 -5.64 2.55
CA ASN A 123 2.88 -4.66 1.82
C ASN A 123 2.88 -3.31 2.54
N ASN A 124 3.91 -2.53 2.32
CA ASN A 124 4.24 -1.33 3.08
C ASN A 124 3.92 -0.03 2.32
N ALA A 125 3.87 1.09 3.04
CA ALA A 125 3.91 2.40 2.40
C ALA A 125 5.33 2.64 1.83
N GLY A 126 5.40 2.88 0.53
CA GLY A 126 6.68 3.07 -0.15
C GLY A 126 7.27 4.47 0.02
N PRO A 127 8.51 4.65 -0.44
CA PRO A 127 9.19 5.95 -0.36
C PRO A 127 8.43 7.04 -1.12
N GLY A 128 7.74 6.73 -2.21
CA GLY A 128 6.90 7.69 -2.93
C GLY A 128 5.83 8.33 -2.06
N PHE A 129 5.20 7.55 -1.18
CA PHE A 129 4.22 8.07 -0.23
C PHE A 129 4.88 8.78 0.94
N LEU A 130 5.84 8.16 1.62
CA LEU A 130 6.39 8.70 2.86
C LEU A 130 7.35 9.87 2.63
N LEU A 131 8.18 9.84 1.58
CA LEU A 131 9.06 10.94 1.22
C LEU A 131 8.33 12.00 0.39
N GLY A 132 7.54 11.56 -0.62
CA GLY A 132 6.87 12.46 -1.56
C GLY A 132 5.65 13.14 -0.93
N ILE A 133 4.65 12.37 -0.52
CA ILE A 133 3.40 12.93 0.02
C ILE A 133 3.62 13.44 1.45
N CYS A 134 4.02 12.58 2.39
CA CYS A 134 4.17 13.01 3.79
C CYS A 134 5.28 14.04 3.95
N GLY A 135 6.50 13.73 3.50
CA GLY A 135 7.66 14.60 3.67
C GLY A 135 7.57 15.88 2.84
N GLY A 136 7.20 15.75 1.56
CA GLY A 136 7.14 16.89 0.63
C GLY A 136 5.86 17.69 0.74
N ALA A 137 4.71 17.07 0.46
CA ALA A 137 3.45 17.81 0.35
C ALA A 137 2.85 18.20 1.71
N VAL A 138 2.93 17.34 2.74
CA VAL A 138 2.28 17.58 4.03
C VAL A 138 3.19 18.33 4.99
N PHE A 139 4.37 17.80 5.28
CA PHE A 139 5.26 18.38 6.29
C PHE A 139 6.27 19.39 5.73
N SER A 140 6.39 19.52 4.40
CA SER A 140 7.38 20.36 3.72
C SER A 140 8.80 20.16 4.28
N SER A 141 9.11 18.92 4.70
CA SER A 141 10.36 18.54 5.36
C SER A 141 10.86 17.18 4.88
N PRO A 142 11.90 17.14 4.04
CA PRO A 142 12.51 15.89 3.61
C PRO A 142 13.02 15.03 4.79
N ARG A 143 13.47 15.68 5.88
CA ARG A 143 13.92 15.01 7.09
C ARG A 143 12.77 14.28 7.79
N ALA A 144 11.59 14.90 7.88
CA ALA A 144 10.39 14.27 8.43
C ALA A 144 9.97 13.07 7.59
N GLY A 145 9.95 13.21 6.26
CA GLY A 145 9.68 12.10 5.35
C GLY A 145 10.65 10.92 5.53
N ALA A 146 11.95 11.21 5.61
CA ALA A 146 12.99 10.19 5.83
C ALA A 146 12.83 9.49 7.20
N ALA A 147 12.57 10.25 8.26
CA ALA A 147 12.33 9.70 9.59
C ALA A 147 11.09 8.78 9.60
N LEU A 148 9.98 9.22 8.99
CA LEU A 148 8.76 8.41 8.85
C LEU A 148 9.03 7.12 8.07
N TYR A 149 9.80 7.18 6.98
CA TYR A 149 10.13 5.99 6.21
C TYR A 149 10.99 4.99 7.00
N LEU A 150 11.96 5.47 7.76
CA LEU A 150 12.79 4.63 8.62
C LEU A 150 11.97 3.99 9.74
N ILE A 151 11.13 4.77 10.44
CA ILE A 151 10.25 4.28 11.50
C ILE A 151 9.27 3.25 10.95
N HIS A 152 8.64 3.54 9.81
CA HIS A 152 7.69 2.64 9.15
C HIS A 152 8.35 1.31 8.76
N THR A 153 9.51 1.37 8.11
CA THR A 153 10.28 0.19 7.72
C THR A 153 10.69 -0.63 8.94
N ALA A 154 11.23 0.02 9.97
CA ALA A 154 11.59 -0.67 11.22
C ALA A 154 10.37 -1.33 11.88
N SER A 155 9.23 -0.64 11.92
CA SER A 155 7.98 -1.16 12.47
C SER A 155 7.44 -2.36 11.68
N ALA A 156 7.51 -2.32 10.35
CA ALA A 156 7.10 -3.42 9.49
C ALA A 156 7.97 -4.66 9.72
N LEU A 157 9.29 -4.50 9.76
CA LEU A 157 10.23 -5.59 10.04
C LEU A 157 10.03 -6.15 11.44
N PHE A 158 9.86 -5.29 12.45
CA PHE A 158 9.58 -5.72 13.82
C PHE A 158 8.27 -6.50 13.92
N THR A 159 7.21 -6.03 13.26
CA THR A 159 5.92 -6.73 13.18
C THR A 159 6.08 -8.09 12.53
N GLY A 160 6.82 -8.18 11.42
CA GLY A 160 7.15 -9.44 10.77
C GLY A 160 7.85 -10.41 11.72
N MET A 161 8.88 -9.95 12.42
CA MET A 161 9.61 -10.77 13.41
C MET A 161 8.70 -11.24 14.55
N LEU A 162 7.84 -10.38 15.05
CA LEU A 162 6.96 -10.70 16.18
C LEU A 162 5.89 -11.72 15.80
N LEU A 163 5.27 -11.54 14.64
CA LEU A 163 4.21 -12.43 14.14
C LEU A 163 4.76 -13.81 13.77
N THR A 164 5.88 -13.85 13.06
CA THR A 164 6.43 -15.11 12.56
C THR A 164 7.09 -15.95 13.65
N ARG A 165 7.67 -15.34 14.68
CA ARG A 165 8.25 -16.07 15.83
C ARG A 165 7.24 -16.90 16.61
N ARG A 166 5.97 -16.52 16.59
CA ARG A 166 4.88 -17.24 17.30
C ARG A 166 4.33 -18.41 16.49
N LEU A 167 4.73 -18.54 15.24
CA LEU A 167 4.24 -19.57 14.33
C LEU A 167 5.29 -20.69 14.20
N PRO A 168 4.87 -21.96 14.00
CA PRO A 168 5.81 -23.05 13.76
C PRO A 168 6.73 -22.72 12.58
N SER A 169 8.00 -23.09 12.67
CA SER A 169 8.94 -22.97 11.55
C SER A 169 8.43 -23.80 10.38
N LEU A 170 8.26 -23.16 9.24
CA LEU A 170 7.90 -23.85 8.01
C LEU A 170 9.10 -24.68 7.53
N ARG A 171 8.87 -25.95 7.23
CA ARG A 171 9.87 -26.74 6.52
C ARG A 171 10.04 -26.11 5.14
N ALA A 172 11.24 -25.55 4.91
CA ALA A 172 11.60 -25.13 3.57
C ALA A 172 11.63 -26.37 2.68
N GLU A 173 10.61 -26.58 1.90
CA GLU A 173 10.76 -27.47 0.75
C GLU A 173 11.77 -26.83 -0.20
N PRO A 174 12.69 -27.62 -0.80
CA PRO A 174 13.57 -27.09 -1.82
C PRO A 174 12.72 -26.72 -3.03
N LEU A 175 12.31 -25.46 -3.06
CA LEU A 175 11.53 -24.93 -4.17
C LEU A 175 12.39 -24.93 -5.42
N GLN A 176 11.85 -25.51 -6.48
CA GLN A 176 12.42 -25.39 -7.80
C GLN A 176 12.52 -23.89 -8.11
N ALA A 177 13.76 -23.39 -8.17
CA ALA A 177 14.00 -22.02 -8.58
C ALA A 177 13.24 -21.79 -9.89
N ALA A 178 12.25 -20.93 -9.87
CA ALA A 178 11.56 -20.51 -11.07
C ALA A 178 12.61 -19.87 -11.98
N LYS A 179 13.16 -20.66 -12.90
CA LYS A 179 14.08 -20.20 -13.95
C LYS A 179 13.27 -19.34 -14.91
N GLN A 180 13.11 -18.09 -14.59
CA GLN A 180 12.66 -17.09 -15.55
C GLN A 180 13.61 -15.90 -15.55
N HIS A 181 14.90 -16.19 -15.79
CA HIS A 181 15.76 -15.18 -16.37
C HIS A 181 15.41 -15.11 -17.85
N ARG A 182 14.49 -14.24 -18.20
CA ARG A 182 14.48 -13.65 -19.53
C ARG A 182 15.35 -12.41 -19.45
N ASP A 183 16.43 -12.39 -20.22
CA ASP A 183 17.15 -11.16 -20.55
C ASP A 183 16.19 -10.23 -21.31
N VAL A 184 15.31 -9.57 -20.57
CA VAL A 184 14.38 -8.60 -21.15
C VAL A 184 15.13 -7.29 -21.27
N SER A 185 15.35 -6.83 -22.50
CA SER A 185 15.96 -5.51 -22.70
C SER A 185 15.10 -4.45 -22.00
N LEU A 186 15.73 -3.44 -21.41
CA LEU A 186 15.06 -2.34 -20.72
C LEU A 186 14.02 -1.67 -21.63
N ALA A 187 14.33 -1.54 -22.92
CA ALA A 187 13.41 -0.99 -23.92
C ALA A 187 12.13 -1.84 -24.09
N ALA A 188 12.24 -3.16 -24.02
CA ALA A 188 11.07 -4.05 -24.11
C ALA A 188 10.28 -4.10 -22.79
N ALA A 189 10.94 -3.90 -21.65
CA ALA A 189 10.30 -3.88 -20.34
C ALA A 189 9.51 -2.56 -20.08
N PHE A 190 9.95 -1.45 -20.66
CA PHE A 190 9.42 -0.13 -20.37
C PHE A 190 7.91 0.01 -20.61
N PRO A 191 7.33 -0.39 -21.75
CA PRO A 191 5.87 -0.29 -21.96
C PRO A 191 5.07 -1.09 -20.94
N ALA A 192 5.51 -2.30 -20.60
CA ALA A 192 4.85 -3.14 -19.62
C ALA A 192 4.93 -2.54 -18.20
N ALA A 193 6.08 -1.94 -17.86
CA ALA A 193 6.28 -1.25 -16.59
C ALA A 193 5.33 -0.04 -16.45
N VAL A 194 5.20 0.77 -17.51
CA VAL A 194 4.29 1.92 -17.55
C VAL A 194 2.83 1.46 -17.42
N GLN A 195 2.41 0.41 -18.15
CA GLN A 195 1.05 -0.13 -18.06
C GLN A 195 0.75 -0.69 -16.67
N GLY A 196 1.69 -1.43 -16.08
CA GLY A 196 1.56 -1.95 -14.72
C GLY A 196 1.47 -0.84 -13.67
N ALA A 197 2.28 0.20 -13.82
CA ALA A 197 2.25 1.39 -12.97
C ALA A 197 0.92 2.16 -13.11
N LEU A 198 0.41 2.30 -14.35
CA LEU A 198 -0.87 2.94 -14.62
C LEU A 198 -2.02 2.18 -13.95
N ALA A 199 -2.08 0.87 -14.09
CA ALA A 199 -3.08 0.06 -13.40
C ALA A 199 -2.99 0.19 -11.86
N GLY A 200 -1.76 0.23 -11.32
CA GLY A 200 -1.53 0.43 -9.89
C GLY A 200 -2.03 1.78 -9.38
N ILE A 201 -1.66 2.86 -10.08
CA ILE A 201 -2.04 4.22 -9.65
C ILE A 201 -3.53 4.47 -9.82
N LEU A 202 -4.17 3.95 -10.86
CA LEU A 202 -5.62 4.06 -11.04
C LEU A 202 -6.38 3.35 -9.91
N ASN A 203 -5.93 2.19 -9.46
CA ASN A 203 -6.51 1.51 -8.31
C ASN A 203 -6.38 2.37 -7.03
N VAL A 204 -5.21 2.94 -6.76
CA VAL A 204 -5.02 3.84 -5.61
C VAL A 204 -5.98 5.02 -5.69
N CYS A 205 -6.05 5.71 -6.84
CA CYS A 205 -6.96 6.84 -7.04
C CYS A 205 -8.43 6.43 -6.88
N ALA A 206 -8.84 5.27 -7.39
CA ALA A 206 -10.21 4.77 -7.22
C ALA A 206 -10.57 4.58 -5.74
N PHE A 207 -9.67 3.99 -4.95
CA PHE A 207 -9.88 3.86 -3.51
C PHE A 207 -9.93 5.23 -2.80
N VAL A 208 -9.03 6.15 -3.14
CA VAL A 208 -9.05 7.53 -2.59
C VAL A 208 -10.40 8.18 -2.85
N VAL A 209 -10.90 8.15 -4.09
CA VAL A 209 -12.19 8.74 -4.46
C VAL A 209 -13.34 8.11 -3.67
N VAL A 210 -13.42 6.78 -3.67
CA VAL A 210 -14.52 6.05 -2.99
C VAL A 210 -14.52 6.34 -1.49
N PHE A 211 -13.37 6.20 -0.84
CA PHE A 211 -13.29 6.41 0.60
C PHE A 211 -13.47 7.87 1.00
N GLN A 212 -13.00 8.82 0.20
CA GLN A 212 -13.22 10.23 0.48
C GLN A 212 -14.69 10.62 0.36
N VAL A 213 -15.41 10.11 -0.65
CA VAL A 213 -16.84 10.30 -0.78
C VAL A 213 -17.58 9.72 0.43
N PHE A 214 -17.30 8.48 0.80
CA PHE A 214 -17.95 7.85 1.95
C PHE A 214 -17.63 8.57 3.27
N THR A 215 -16.39 8.96 3.48
CA THR A 215 -15.98 9.69 4.67
C THR A 215 -16.69 11.05 4.75
N ARG A 216 -16.78 11.79 3.66
CA ARG A 216 -17.52 13.08 3.62
C ARG A 216 -18.99 12.91 3.92
N LEU A 217 -19.65 11.91 3.34
CA LEU A 217 -21.06 11.61 3.62
C LEU A 217 -21.27 11.22 5.08
N LEU A 218 -20.35 10.45 5.66
CA LEU A 218 -20.41 10.07 7.06
C LEU A 218 -20.21 11.27 8.00
N LEU A 219 -19.29 12.18 7.64
CA LEU A 219 -18.92 13.33 8.46
C LEU A 219 -19.84 14.55 8.26
N CYS A 220 -20.69 14.57 7.23
CA CYS A 220 -21.57 15.72 6.95
C CYS A 220 -22.57 16.05 8.09
N ALA A 221 -22.87 15.07 8.93
CA ALA A 221 -23.74 15.25 10.11
C ALA A 221 -23.00 15.72 11.37
N LEU A 222 -21.64 15.80 11.32
CA LEU A 222 -20.82 16.17 12.47
C LEU A 222 -20.51 17.67 12.49
N SER A 223 -20.23 18.18 13.67
CA SER A 223 -19.91 19.61 13.82
C SER A 223 -18.60 19.98 13.12
N ALA A 224 -18.51 21.20 12.58
CA ALA A 224 -17.30 21.72 11.97
C ALA A 224 -16.08 21.70 12.93
N SER A 225 -16.34 21.93 14.22
CA SER A 225 -15.31 21.87 15.27
C SER A 225 -14.71 20.45 15.39
N PHE A 226 -15.54 19.41 15.33
CA PHE A 226 -15.04 18.03 15.34
C PHE A 226 -14.26 17.70 14.05
N CYS A 227 -14.77 18.14 12.90
CA CYS A 227 -14.11 17.87 11.61
C CYS A 227 -12.71 18.50 11.50
N ALA A 228 -12.44 19.58 12.24
CA ALA A 228 -11.12 20.20 12.32
C ALA A 228 -10.21 19.60 13.41
N SER A 229 -10.65 18.57 14.11
CA SER A 229 -9.90 17.97 15.23
C SER A 229 -8.98 16.82 14.80
N LEU A 230 -7.94 16.58 15.61
CA LEU A 230 -7.04 15.42 15.42
C LEU A 230 -7.79 14.07 15.41
N PRO A 231 -8.77 13.82 16.31
CA PRO A 231 -9.56 12.58 16.24
C PRO A 231 -10.27 12.39 14.90
N CYS A 232 -10.77 13.47 14.29
CA CYS A 232 -11.40 13.40 12.97
C CYS A 232 -10.37 13.06 11.88
N ALA A 233 -9.20 13.70 11.89
CA ALA A 233 -8.11 13.38 10.95
C ALA A 233 -7.67 11.92 11.07
N LEU A 234 -7.57 11.39 12.29
CA LEU A 234 -7.26 9.98 12.54
C LEU A 234 -8.38 9.05 12.03
N LEU A 235 -9.65 9.42 12.23
CA LEU A 235 -10.79 8.67 11.71
C LEU A 235 -10.78 8.63 10.17
N ILE A 236 -10.52 9.76 9.52
CA ILE A 236 -10.36 9.84 8.07
C ILE A 236 -9.21 8.94 7.63
N GLY A 237 -8.06 9.03 8.29
CA GLY A 237 -6.86 8.23 7.99
C GLY A 237 -7.05 6.72 8.18
N PHE A 238 -7.97 6.31 9.06
CA PHE A 238 -8.35 4.92 9.22
C PHE A 238 -9.08 4.37 7.98
N PHE A 239 -9.92 5.19 7.35
CA PHE A 239 -10.62 4.81 6.12
C PHE A 239 -9.75 4.98 4.88
N GLU A 240 -9.03 6.11 4.79
CA GLU A 240 -8.16 6.41 3.66
C GLU A 240 -6.95 7.23 4.14
N LEU A 241 -5.78 6.61 4.05
CA LEU A 241 -4.54 7.12 4.61
C LEU A 241 -4.13 8.47 4.02
N THR A 242 -4.27 8.66 2.71
CA THR A 242 -3.81 9.88 2.04
C THR A 242 -4.61 11.10 2.50
N SER A 243 -5.94 10.99 2.53
CA SER A 243 -6.82 12.06 2.99
C SER A 243 -6.63 12.37 4.48
N GLY A 244 -6.41 11.33 5.31
CA GLY A 244 -6.11 11.50 6.73
C GLY A 244 -4.81 12.26 6.97
N VAL A 245 -3.75 11.89 6.27
CA VAL A 245 -2.44 12.57 6.37
C VAL A 245 -2.55 14.02 5.88
N MET A 246 -3.29 14.28 4.80
CA MET A 246 -3.52 15.64 4.28
C MET A 246 -4.38 16.50 5.22
N ALA A 247 -5.17 15.90 6.10
CA ALA A 247 -5.98 16.62 7.08
C ALA A 247 -5.15 17.06 8.31
N LEU A 248 -4.03 16.39 8.64
CA LEU A 248 -3.23 16.66 9.84
C LEU A 248 -2.75 18.11 10.00
N PRO A 249 -2.24 18.82 8.96
CA PRO A 249 -1.79 20.19 9.09
C PRO A 249 -2.88 21.18 9.51
N ASN A 250 -4.14 20.84 9.29
CA ASN A 250 -5.30 21.69 9.59
C ASN A 250 -5.88 21.42 10.98
N THR A 251 -5.29 20.50 11.77
CA THR A 251 -5.75 20.21 13.12
C THR A 251 -5.03 21.15 14.12
N PRO A 252 -5.74 21.78 15.06
CA PRO A 252 -5.10 22.53 16.13
C PRO A 252 -4.25 21.58 16.99
N ALA A 253 -3.08 22.10 17.43
CA ALA A 253 -2.16 21.37 18.31
C ALA A 253 -2.76 21.17 19.71
#